data_20693931add78f27ce253f51c1cab378
#
_entry.id   20693931add78f27ce253f51c1cab378
#
_cell.length_a   1.000
_cell.length_b   1.000
_cell.length_c   1.000
_cell.angle_alpha   90.00
_cell.angle_beta   90.00
_cell.angle_gamma   90.00
#
_symmetry.space_group_name_H-M   'P 1'
#
loop_
_entity.id
_entity.type
_entity.pdbx_description
1 polymer ?
#
loop_
_entity_poly.entity_id
_entity_poly.type
_entity_poly.pdbx_seq_one_letter_code
_entity_poly.pdbx_strand_id
1 'polypeptide(L)'
;MNGKETISFKNATILAFAILISFTVVSLLLQGDSYLRMVFSDITGPVIEILVIMGLFYAAYASKNQGQHVQIAWILMGVAFSFTALGDITWAILELVFSTNPFPSVADIFYLAFYPLFALGIYFMPRDKFSSSDRYKIILEMGIILLTVGLLLWVFLISPNLTSQEEFLTIFISVIYIVFDFVLLFALIRLLYSKFKEEYYGPLILIGLGMVALIITDYIYYLQTLQGTY
;
A
#
# COMPACT_ATOMS: atom_id res chain seq x y z
N MET A 1 -20.08 -21.26 26.23
CA MET A 1 -20.21 -20.12 25.30
C MET A 1 -19.58 -20.58 24.01
N ASN A 2 -20.39 -20.70 22.93
CA ASN A 2 -19.98 -21.25 21.65
C ASN A 2 -18.85 -20.39 21.07
N GLY A 3 -17.67 -21.00 20.87
CA GLY A 3 -16.59 -20.39 20.13
C GLY A 3 -17.07 -20.09 18.72
N LYS A 4 -17.25 -18.81 18.40
CA LYS A 4 -17.40 -18.38 17.02
C LYS A 4 -16.14 -18.87 16.30
N GLU A 5 -16.31 -19.71 15.29
CA GLU A 5 -15.22 -20.14 14.43
C GLU A 5 -14.57 -18.89 13.84
N THR A 6 -13.42 -18.52 14.38
CA THR A 6 -12.60 -17.46 13.77
C THR A 6 -11.95 -18.06 12.53
N ILE A 7 -12.02 -17.36 11.40
CA ILE A 7 -11.33 -17.79 10.17
C ILE A 7 -9.86 -17.95 10.54
N SER A 8 -9.32 -19.16 10.36
CA SER A 8 -7.91 -19.43 10.61
C SER A 8 -7.04 -18.57 9.68
N PHE A 9 -5.95 -18.00 10.20
CA PHE A 9 -4.96 -17.25 9.42
C PHE A 9 -4.54 -18.01 8.15
N LYS A 10 -4.31 -19.34 8.27
CA LYS A 10 -3.98 -20.20 7.14
C LYS A 10 -5.06 -20.16 6.05
N ASN A 11 -6.33 -20.27 6.44
CA ASN A 11 -7.44 -20.29 5.48
C ASN A 11 -7.62 -18.91 4.82
N ALA A 12 -7.48 -17.83 5.58
CA ALA A 12 -7.52 -16.48 5.06
C ALA A 12 -6.38 -16.22 4.05
N THR A 13 -5.18 -16.68 4.36
CA THR A 13 -4.01 -16.58 3.47
C THR A 13 -4.21 -17.37 2.18
N ILE A 14 -4.70 -18.62 2.27
CA ILE A 14 -4.99 -19.44 1.09
C ILE A 14 -6.04 -18.75 0.20
N LEU A 15 -7.09 -18.21 0.79
CA LEU A 15 -8.14 -17.49 0.05
C LEU A 15 -7.58 -16.24 -0.64
N ALA A 16 -6.74 -15.46 0.05
CA ALA A 16 -6.12 -14.27 -0.52
C ALA A 16 -5.22 -14.61 -1.72
N PHE A 17 -4.38 -15.66 -1.60
CA PHE A 17 -3.57 -16.12 -2.72
C PHE A 17 -4.40 -16.68 -3.89
N ALA A 18 -5.50 -17.38 -3.60
CA ALA A 18 -6.40 -17.88 -4.65
C ALA A 18 -7.03 -16.70 -5.43
N ILE A 19 -7.48 -15.65 -4.73
CA ILE A 19 -8.01 -14.43 -5.36
C ILE A 19 -6.94 -13.74 -6.22
N LEU A 20 -5.72 -13.56 -5.68
CA LEU A 20 -4.61 -12.94 -6.38
C LEU A 20 -4.23 -13.71 -7.65
N ILE A 21 -4.09 -15.04 -7.55
CA ILE A 21 -3.78 -15.89 -8.70
C ILE A 21 -4.90 -15.82 -9.74
N SER A 22 -6.16 -15.88 -9.31
CA SER A 22 -7.31 -15.81 -10.23
C SER A 22 -7.35 -14.47 -10.96
N PHE A 23 -7.14 -13.35 -10.25
CA PHE A 23 -7.05 -12.02 -10.84
C PHE A 23 -5.91 -11.95 -11.88
N THR A 24 -4.72 -12.43 -11.51
CA THR A 24 -3.56 -12.42 -12.39
C THR A 24 -3.79 -13.26 -13.64
N VAL A 25 -4.34 -14.48 -13.50
CA VAL A 25 -4.63 -15.37 -14.63
C VAL A 25 -5.63 -14.73 -15.59
N VAL A 26 -6.72 -14.16 -15.07
CA VAL A 26 -7.72 -13.50 -15.94
C VAL A 26 -7.11 -12.26 -16.62
N SER A 27 -6.32 -11.44 -15.92
CA SER A 27 -5.62 -10.28 -16.51
C SER A 27 -4.67 -10.71 -17.64
N LEU A 28 -3.96 -11.85 -17.49
CA LEU A 28 -3.09 -12.42 -18.51
C LEU A 28 -3.88 -12.95 -19.71
N LEU A 29 -5.02 -13.57 -19.50
CA LEU A 29 -5.90 -14.04 -20.58
C LEU A 29 -6.49 -12.90 -21.40
N LEU A 30 -6.69 -11.73 -20.78
CA LEU A 30 -7.20 -10.51 -21.42
C LEU A 30 -6.13 -9.66 -22.09
N GLN A 31 -4.85 -10.08 -22.11
CA GLN A 31 -3.77 -9.30 -22.74
C GLN A 31 -4.00 -8.94 -24.20
N GLY A 32 -4.80 -9.73 -24.93
CA GLY A 32 -5.14 -9.47 -26.33
C GLY A 32 -6.17 -8.36 -26.55
N ASP A 33 -6.87 -7.91 -25.50
CA ASP A 33 -7.87 -6.87 -25.55
C ASP A 33 -7.65 -5.87 -24.41
N SER A 34 -7.02 -4.75 -24.73
CA SER A 34 -6.66 -3.71 -23.76
C SER A 34 -7.89 -3.13 -23.07
N TYR A 35 -9.01 -2.95 -23.79
CA TYR A 35 -10.25 -2.41 -23.22
C TYR A 35 -10.88 -3.37 -22.21
N LEU A 36 -11.01 -4.64 -22.56
CA LEU A 36 -11.57 -5.63 -21.62
C LEU A 36 -10.68 -5.81 -20.39
N ARG A 37 -9.37 -5.75 -20.56
CA ARG A 37 -8.42 -5.83 -19.43
C ARG A 37 -8.58 -4.62 -18.51
N MET A 38 -8.69 -3.41 -19.05
CA MET A 38 -8.92 -2.17 -18.30
C MET A 38 -10.24 -2.27 -17.52
N VAL A 39 -11.36 -2.57 -18.18
CA VAL A 39 -12.68 -2.74 -17.53
C VAL A 39 -12.63 -3.80 -16.41
N PHE A 40 -11.95 -4.92 -16.67
CA PHE A 40 -11.80 -5.98 -15.68
C PHE A 40 -11.02 -5.48 -14.45
N SER A 41 -9.90 -4.77 -14.64
CA SER A 41 -9.08 -4.24 -13.54
C SER A 41 -9.86 -3.23 -12.72
N ASP A 42 -10.50 -2.27 -13.37
CA ASP A 42 -11.20 -1.16 -12.74
C ASP A 42 -12.43 -1.59 -11.94
N ILE A 43 -13.06 -2.71 -12.31
CA ILE A 43 -14.19 -3.25 -11.57
C ILE A 43 -13.72 -4.21 -10.47
N THR A 44 -12.74 -5.05 -10.77
CA THR A 44 -12.33 -6.12 -9.85
C THR A 44 -11.42 -5.60 -8.74
N GLY A 45 -10.60 -4.58 -9.02
CA GLY A 45 -9.72 -3.94 -8.03
C GLY A 45 -10.49 -3.48 -6.79
N PRO A 46 -11.46 -2.54 -6.93
CA PRO A 46 -12.27 -2.06 -5.80
C PRO A 46 -13.02 -3.19 -5.05
N VAL A 47 -13.49 -4.22 -5.78
CA VAL A 47 -14.16 -5.37 -5.14
C VAL A 47 -13.19 -6.15 -4.25
N ILE A 48 -11.96 -6.39 -4.71
CA ILE A 48 -10.93 -7.05 -3.90
C ILE A 48 -10.57 -6.18 -2.70
N GLU A 49 -10.44 -4.88 -2.88
CA GLU A 49 -10.14 -3.94 -1.77
C GLU A 49 -11.23 -3.93 -0.71
N ILE A 50 -12.50 -3.97 -1.08
CA ILE A 50 -13.62 -4.08 -0.12
C ILE A 50 -13.45 -5.34 0.75
N LEU A 51 -13.03 -6.47 0.18
CA LEU A 51 -12.76 -7.69 0.95
C LEU A 51 -11.60 -7.50 1.92
N VAL A 52 -10.54 -6.80 1.50
CA VAL A 52 -9.39 -6.46 2.35
C VAL A 52 -9.83 -5.55 3.51
N ILE A 53 -10.62 -4.51 3.21
CA ILE A 53 -11.17 -3.58 4.21
C ILE A 53 -12.00 -4.33 5.25
N MET A 54 -12.90 -5.22 4.82
CA MET A 54 -13.69 -6.06 5.74
C MET A 54 -12.79 -6.93 6.62
N GLY A 55 -11.71 -7.50 6.06
CA GLY A 55 -10.72 -8.28 6.80
C GLY A 55 -9.98 -7.45 7.85
N LEU A 56 -9.57 -6.24 7.52
CA LEU A 56 -8.86 -5.31 8.42
C LEU A 56 -9.77 -4.85 9.58
N PHE A 57 -11.01 -4.48 9.30
CA PHE A 57 -11.96 -4.14 10.37
C PHE A 57 -12.36 -5.34 11.22
N TYR A 58 -12.42 -6.54 10.62
CA TYR A 58 -12.58 -7.77 11.39
C TYR A 58 -11.38 -8.02 12.31
N ALA A 59 -10.14 -7.82 11.83
CA ALA A 59 -8.94 -7.91 12.66
C ALA A 59 -8.97 -6.89 13.81
N ALA A 60 -9.41 -5.66 13.55
CA ALA A 60 -9.62 -4.64 14.58
C ALA A 60 -10.65 -5.08 15.64
N TYR A 61 -11.76 -5.68 15.22
CA TYR A 61 -12.77 -6.20 16.11
C TYR A 61 -12.24 -7.38 16.95
N ALA A 62 -11.54 -8.33 16.33
CA ALA A 62 -10.96 -9.50 16.98
C ALA A 62 -9.85 -9.11 17.97
N SER A 63 -9.15 -8.01 17.74
CA SER A 63 -8.05 -7.50 18.56
C SER A 63 -8.49 -6.72 19.81
N LYS A 64 -9.78 -6.58 20.08
CA LYS A 64 -10.32 -5.79 21.20
C LYS A 64 -9.69 -6.11 22.54
N ASN A 65 -9.39 -7.40 22.78
CA ASN A 65 -8.82 -7.89 24.04
C ASN A 65 -7.29 -7.92 24.06
N GLN A 66 -6.62 -7.56 22.96
CA GLN A 66 -5.16 -7.59 22.84
C GLN A 66 -4.50 -6.23 23.17
N GLY A 67 -5.33 -5.21 23.40
CA GLY A 67 -4.90 -3.87 23.78
C GLY A 67 -5.35 -2.79 22.78
N GLN A 68 -5.61 -1.61 23.30
CA GLN A 68 -6.14 -0.49 22.52
C GLN A 68 -5.24 -0.12 21.32
N HIS A 69 -3.92 -0.20 21.49
CA HIS A 69 -2.96 0.14 20.41
C HIS A 69 -3.09 -0.80 19.22
N VAL A 70 -3.27 -2.12 19.46
CA VAL A 70 -3.45 -3.10 18.38
C VAL A 70 -4.73 -2.82 17.61
N GLN A 71 -5.82 -2.56 18.35
CA GLN A 71 -7.10 -2.25 17.73
C GLN A 71 -7.02 -0.98 16.88
N ILE A 72 -6.40 0.09 17.39
CA ILE A 72 -6.19 1.35 16.66
C ILE A 72 -5.35 1.11 15.41
N ALA A 73 -4.29 0.31 15.49
CA ALA A 73 -3.46 -0.03 14.35
C ALA A 73 -4.27 -0.64 13.20
N TRP A 74 -5.08 -1.65 13.49
CA TRP A 74 -5.93 -2.29 12.48
C TRP A 74 -7.04 -1.37 11.95
N ILE A 75 -7.62 -0.51 12.79
CA ILE A 75 -8.60 0.50 12.36
C ILE A 75 -7.95 1.47 11.38
N LEU A 76 -6.75 1.99 11.71
CA LEU A 76 -6.04 2.94 10.84
C LEU A 76 -5.70 2.31 9.48
N MET A 77 -5.27 1.05 9.46
CA MET A 77 -5.04 0.32 8.20
C MET A 77 -6.35 0.13 7.43
N GLY A 78 -7.45 -0.24 8.09
CA GLY A 78 -8.76 -0.37 7.45
C GLY A 78 -9.26 0.95 6.86
N VAL A 79 -9.06 2.07 7.57
CA VAL A 79 -9.39 3.41 7.06
C VAL A 79 -8.49 3.77 5.88
N ALA A 80 -7.18 3.48 5.96
CA ALA A 80 -6.24 3.70 4.86
C ALA A 80 -6.71 3.00 3.58
N PHE A 81 -6.98 1.70 3.64
CA PHE A 81 -7.51 0.94 2.48
C PHE A 81 -8.91 1.39 2.04
N SER A 82 -9.71 2.00 2.92
CA SER A 82 -10.98 2.62 2.50
C SER A 82 -10.74 3.84 1.61
N PHE A 83 -9.63 4.56 1.83
CA PHE A 83 -9.24 5.66 0.95
C PHE A 83 -8.73 5.15 -0.40
N THR A 84 -7.95 4.05 -0.47
CA THR A 84 -7.55 3.47 -1.76
C THR A 84 -8.76 3.01 -2.56
N ALA A 85 -9.71 2.32 -1.93
CA ALA A 85 -10.96 1.91 -2.60
C ALA A 85 -11.78 3.09 -3.15
N LEU A 86 -11.82 4.23 -2.43
CA LEU A 86 -12.44 5.46 -2.95
C LEU A 86 -11.65 6.02 -4.14
N GLY A 87 -10.33 5.94 -4.10
CA GLY A 87 -9.45 6.28 -5.22
C GLY A 87 -9.76 5.44 -6.44
N ASP A 88 -9.75 4.12 -6.31
CA ASP A 88 -10.03 3.17 -7.39
C ASP A 88 -11.44 3.35 -7.99
N ILE A 89 -12.44 3.55 -7.14
CA ILE A 89 -13.82 3.84 -7.63
C ILE A 89 -13.84 5.16 -8.42
N THR A 90 -13.15 6.19 -7.91
CA THR A 90 -13.08 7.48 -8.59
C THR A 90 -12.33 7.36 -9.91
N TRP A 91 -11.23 6.61 -9.93
CA TRP A 91 -10.45 6.30 -11.12
C TRP A 91 -11.32 5.60 -12.19
N ALA A 92 -11.98 4.50 -11.79
CA ALA A 92 -12.87 3.75 -12.67
C ALA A 92 -14.00 4.61 -13.26
N ILE A 93 -14.58 5.52 -12.47
CA ILE A 93 -15.60 6.46 -12.95
C ILE A 93 -15.01 7.42 -13.99
N LEU A 94 -13.84 7.99 -13.75
CA LEU A 94 -13.19 8.91 -14.69
C LEU A 94 -12.84 8.21 -16.01
N GLU A 95 -12.29 7.01 -15.92
CA GLU A 95 -11.83 6.25 -17.08
C GLU A 95 -12.98 5.61 -17.87
N LEU A 96 -13.89 4.87 -17.20
CA LEU A 96 -14.95 4.10 -17.87
C LEU A 96 -16.17 4.92 -18.22
N VAL A 97 -16.55 5.92 -17.40
CA VAL A 97 -17.78 6.70 -17.63
C VAL A 97 -17.47 7.99 -18.36
N PHE A 98 -16.44 8.72 -17.93
CA PHE A 98 -16.09 10.02 -18.55
C PHE A 98 -15.05 9.88 -19.67
N SER A 99 -14.40 8.73 -19.82
CA SER A 99 -13.36 8.47 -20.82
C SER A 99 -12.25 9.56 -20.79
N THR A 100 -11.90 10.00 -19.57
CA THR A 100 -10.85 11.00 -19.32
C THR A 100 -9.65 10.31 -18.69
N ASN A 101 -8.44 10.86 -18.94
CA ASN A 101 -7.26 10.41 -18.23
C ASN A 101 -7.45 10.67 -16.73
N PRO A 102 -7.41 9.63 -15.86
CA PRO A 102 -7.66 9.80 -14.45
C PRO A 102 -6.44 10.32 -13.65
N PHE A 103 -5.31 10.58 -14.27
CA PHE A 103 -4.13 11.16 -13.63
C PHE A 103 -3.65 12.43 -14.36
N PRO A 104 -3.39 13.53 -13.65
CA PRO A 104 -3.74 13.79 -12.24
C PRO A 104 -5.24 14.10 -12.04
N SER A 105 -5.83 13.66 -10.95
CA SER A 105 -7.26 13.84 -10.70
C SER A 105 -7.63 13.89 -9.20
N VAL A 106 -8.94 13.92 -8.94
CA VAL A 106 -9.47 13.81 -7.55
C VAL A 106 -9.15 12.45 -6.93
N ALA A 107 -8.94 11.39 -7.71
CA ALA A 107 -8.54 10.07 -7.21
C ALA A 107 -7.22 10.13 -6.42
N ASP A 108 -6.29 10.99 -6.85
CA ASP A 108 -4.99 11.15 -6.20
C ASP A 108 -5.10 11.65 -4.77
N ILE A 109 -6.11 12.46 -4.45
CA ILE A 109 -6.35 12.91 -3.06
C ILE A 109 -6.62 11.71 -2.16
N PHE A 110 -7.39 10.76 -2.63
CA PHE A 110 -7.70 9.54 -1.88
C PHE A 110 -6.46 8.63 -1.76
N TYR A 111 -5.77 8.38 -2.85
CA TYR A 111 -4.54 7.58 -2.82
C TYR A 111 -3.48 8.19 -1.89
N LEU A 112 -3.27 9.49 -1.96
CA LEU A 112 -2.29 10.16 -1.10
C LEU A 112 -2.68 10.13 0.39
N ALA A 113 -3.97 10.09 0.73
CA ALA A 113 -4.42 9.94 2.12
C ALA A 113 -4.10 8.55 2.70
N PHE A 114 -3.99 7.51 1.87
CA PHE A 114 -3.62 6.16 2.29
C PHE A 114 -2.27 6.14 3.02
N TYR A 115 -1.23 6.74 2.46
CA TYR A 115 0.14 6.63 2.94
C TYR A 115 0.34 7.02 4.40
N PRO A 116 -0.05 8.24 4.86
CA PRO A 116 0.13 8.62 6.25
C PRO A 116 -0.73 7.79 7.20
N LEU A 117 -1.95 7.43 6.82
CA LEU A 117 -2.83 6.61 7.65
C LEU A 117 -2.29 5.21 7.82
N PHE A 118 -1.79 4.60 6.75
CA PHE A 118 -1.20 3.28 6.79
C PHE A 118 0.11 3.26 7.59
N ALA A 119 0.98 4.25 7.37
CA ALA A 119 2.21 4.40 8.16
C ALA A 119 1.93 4.59 9.66
N LEU A 120 0.89 5.34 10.02
CA LEU A 120 0.41 5.46 11.40
C LEU A 120 -0.10 4.11 11.93
N GLY A 121 -0.84 3.34 11.12
CA GLY A 121 -1.26 1.98 11.47
C GLY A 121 -0.09 1.09 11.84
N ILE A 122 0.94 1.05 11.01
CA ILE A 122 2.21 0.33 11.30
C ILE A 122 2.88 0.89 12.57
N TYR A 123 2.84 2.20 12.76
CA TYR A 123 3.44 2.84 13.94
C TYR A 123 2.78 2.37 15.24
N PHE A 124 1.48 2.20 15.28
CA PHE A 124 0.73 1.78 16.47
C PHE A 124 0.80 0.26 16.76
N MET A 125 1.34 -0.55 15.82
CA MET A 125 1.52 -1.98 16.08
C MET A 125 2.40 -2.21 17.32
N PRO A 126 1.99 -3.10 18.23
CA PRO A 126 2.70 -3.40 19.47
C PRO A 126 4.03 -4.07 19.15
N ARG A 127 5.05 -3.66 19.88
CA ARG A 127 6.42 -4.16 19.76
C ARG A 127 7.11 -4.22 21.10
N ASP A 128 8.09 -5.09 21.23
CA ASP A 128 8.93 -5.14 22.41
C ASP A 128 9.85 -3.92 22.48
N LYS A 129 10.23 -3.54 23.69
CA LYS A 129 11.15 -2.43 23.92
C LYS A 129 12.56 -2.85 23.54
N PHE A 130 13.19 -2.09 22.69
CA PHE A 130 14.62 -2.25 22.40
C PHE A 130 15.51 -1.81 23.58
N SER A 131 16.66 -2.47 23.73
CA SER A 131 17.74 -1.97 24.55
C SER A 131 18.22 -0.61 24.06
N SER A 132 18.79 0.22 24.94
CA SER A 132 19.33 1.52 24.54
C SER A 132 20.42 1.40 23.47
N SER A 133 21.28 0.38 23.57
CA SER A 133 22.32 0.07 22.58
C SER A 133 21.73 -0.28 21.21
N ASP A 134 20.71 -1.13 21.20
CA ASP A 134 20.05 -1.55 19.94
C ASP A 134 19.36 -0.37 19.24
N ARG A 135 18.78 0.56 20.01
CA ARG A 135 18.15 1.75 19.44
C ARG A 135 19.11 2.62 18.63
N TYR A 136 20.31 2.89 19.16
CA TYR A 136 21.30 3.69 18.43
C TYR A 136 21.76 3.00 17.14
N LYS A 137 22.00 1.69 17.20
CA LYS A 137 22.38 0.91 16.03
C LYS A 137 21.30 0.97 14.95
N ILE A 138 20.03 0.70 15.34
CA ILE A 138 18.87 0.74 14.42
C ILE A 138 18.72 2.14 13.80
N ILE A 139 18.81 3.21 14.60
CA ILE A 139 18.70 4.59 14.09
C ILE A 139 19.78 4.88 13.05
N LEU A 140 21.01 4.44 13.31
CA LEU A 140 22.14 4.66 12.40
C LEU A 140 21.94 3.87 11.09
N GLU A 141 21.59 2.59 11.19
CA GLU A 141 21.32 1.73 10.02
C GLU A 141 20.14 2.25 9.20
N MET A 142 19.04 2.63 9.85
CA MET A 142 17.89 3.26 9.18
C MET A 142 18.31 4.58 8.51
N GLY A 143 19.10 5.41 9.18
CA GLY A 143 19.60 6.68 8.64
C GLY A 143 20.42 6.47 7.36
N ILE A 144 21.32 5.48 7.34
CA ILE A 144 22.11 5.14 6.17
C ILE A 144 21.22 4.66 5.01
N ILE A 145 20.28 3.74 5.28
CA ILE A 145 19.36 3.22 4.25
C ILE A 145 18.52 4.35 3.68
N LEU A 146 17.90 5.17 4.54
CA LEU A 146 17.05 6.28 4.12
C LEU A 146 17.83 7.33 3.32
N LEU A 147 19.04 7.66 3.73
CA LEU A 147 19.90 8.59 3.00
C LEU A 147 20.26 8.04 1.62
N THR A 148 20.66 6.76 1.55
CA THR A 148 21.04 6.12 0.29
C THR A 148 19.85 6.06 -0.66
N VAL A 149 18.70 5.56 -0.20
CA VAL A 149 17.48 5.47 -1.03
C VAL A 149 16.99 6.86 -1.38
N GLY A 150 17.00 7.83 -0.45
CA GLY A 150 16.61 9.22 -0.72
C GLY A 150 17.48 9.88 -1.81
N LEU A 151 18.78 9.63 -1.83
CA LEU A 151 19.67 10.09 -2.89
C LEU A 151 19.35 9.42 -4.24
N LEU A 152 19.06 8.11 -4.23
CA LEU A 152 18.65 7.40 -5.44
C LEU A 152 17.33 7.94 -5.99
N LEU A 153 16.33 8.12 -5.13
CA LEU A 153 15.04 8.71 -5.51
C LEU A 153 15.22 10.14 -6.05
N TRP A 154 16.07 10.95 -5.42
CA TRP A 154 16.38 12.29 -5.91
C TRP A 154 16.97 12.27 -7.32
N VAL A 155 17.99 11.44 -7.55
CA VAL A 155 18.70 11.40 -8.84
C VAL A 155 17.85 10.79 -9.95
N PHE A 156 17.16 9.68 -9.66
CA PHE A 156 16.49 8.89 -10.69
C PHE A 156 15.02 9.25 -10.89
N LEU A 157 14.36 9.82 -9.85
CA LEU A 157 12.93 10.12 -9.91
C LEU A 157 12.64 11.62 -9.80
N ILE A 158 13.10 12.29 -8.74
CA ILE A 158 12.71 13.67 -8.48
C ILE A 158 13.36 14.62 -9.50
N SER A 159 14.67 14.51 -9.72
CA SER A 159 15.41 15.42 -10.64
C SER A 159 14.89 15.36 -12.08
N PRO A 160 14.60 14.20 -12.69
CA PRO A 160 14.00 14.13 -14.02
C PRO A 160 12.61 14.78 -14.09
N ASN A 161 11.77 14.58 -13.07
CA ASN A 161 10.45 15.21 -13.01
C ASN A 161 10.54 16.74 -13.00
N LEU A 162 11.44 17.31 -12.20
CA LEU A 162 11.62 18.77 -12.11
C LEU A 162 12.12 19.41 -13.41
N THR A 163 12.71 18.61 -14.31
CA THR A 163 13.23 19.07 -15.60
C THR A 163 12.31 18.69 -16.77
N SER A 164 11.21 17.97 -16.52
CA SER A 164 10.22 17.60 -17.53
C SER A 164 9.43 18.82 -18.01
N GLN A 165 8.86 18.74 -19.22
CA GLN A 165 7.98 19.77 -19.78
C GLN A 165 6.49 19.52 -19.49
N GLU A 166 6.21 18.61 -18.53
CA GLU A 166 4.88 18.28 -18.09
C GLU A 166 4.20 19.44 -17.33
N GLU A 167 2.88 19.40 -17.23
CA GLU A 167 2.13 20.38 -16.45
C GLU A 167 2.56 20.36 -14.97
N PHE A 168 2.62 21.54 -14.36
CA PHE A 168 3.05 21.71 -12.96
C PHE A 168 2.30 20.79 -11.99
N LEU A 169 1.00 20.59 -12.18
CA LEU A 169 0.17 19.75 -11.30
C LEU A 169 0.60 18.28 -11.39
N THR A 170 0.87 17.78 -12.59
CA THR A 170 1.37 16.41 -12.84
C THR A 170 2.69 16.18 -12.12
N ILE A 171 3.64 17.10 -12.31
CA ILE A 171 4.95 17.04 -11.65
C ILE A 171 4.80 17.06 -10.13
N PHE A 172 3.98 17.97 -9.60
CA PHE A 172 3.77 18.16 -8.18
C PHE A 172 3.19 16.89 -7.52
N ILE A 173 2.15 16.30 -8.11
CA ILE A 173 1.53 15.07 -7.59
C ILE A 173 2.50 13.90 -7.69
N SER A 174 3.22 13.75 -8.82
CA SER A 174 4.23 12.69 -8.98
C SER A 174 5.33 12.76 -7.92
N VAL A 175 5.82 13.95 -7.61
CA VAL A 175 6.83 14.14 -6.55
C VAL A 175 6.26 13.80 -5.17
N ILE A 176 5.00 14.12 -4.90
CA ILE A 176 4.35 13.76 -3.62
C ILE A 176 4.25 12.24 -3.47
N TYR A 177 3.90 11.50 -4.52
CA TYR A 177 3.90 10.03 -4.48
C TYR A 177 5.27 9.47 -4.11
N ILE A 178 6.33 9.96 -4.75
CA ILE A 178 7.71 9.56 -4.45
C ILE A 178 8.07 9.83 -2.97
N VAL A 179 7.66 10.99 -2.44
CA VAL A 179 7.88 11.34 -1.03
C VAL A 179 7.11 10.40 -0.10
N PHE A 180 5.88 10.03 -0.47
CA PHE A 180 5.08 9.11 0.33
C PHE A 180 5.56 7.66 0.24
N ASP A 181 6.07 7.21 -0.89
CA ASP A 181 6.77 5.93 -1.00
C ASP A 181 7.97 5.88 -0.05
N PHE A 182 8.67 7.00 0.10
CA PHE A 182 9.74 7.11 1.08
C PHE A 182 9.23 6.98 2.53
N VAL A 183 8.05 7.52 2.84
CA VAL A 183 7.39 7.32 4.15
C VAL A 183 7.03 5.85 4.36
N LEU A 184 6.50 5.16 3.33
CA LEU A 184 6.23 3.72 3.40
C LEU A 184 7.51 2.91 3.57
N LEU A 185 8.57 3.25 2.87
CA LEU A 185 9.86 2.60 3.03
C LEU A 185 10.37 2.75 4.48
N PHE A 186 10.23 3.94 5.07
CA PHE A 186 10.55 4.15 6.49
C PHE A 186 9.70 3.26 7.40
N ALA A 187 8.38 3.18 7.16
CA ALA A 187 7.50 2.31 7.91
C ALA A 187 7.87 0.82 7.76
N LEU A 188 8.25 0.39 6.53
CA LEU A 188 8.72 -0.96 6.25
C LEU A 188 10.03 -1.29 6.99
N ILE A 189 11.02 -0.41 6.91
CA ILE A 189 12.29 -0.58 7.63
C ILE A 189 12.01 -0.72 9.12
N ARG A 190 11.17 0.17 9.67
CA ARG A 190 10.76 0.09 11.07
C ARG A 190 10.06 -1.23 11.41
N LEU A 191 9.23 -1.76 10.50
CA LEU A 191 8.57 -3.05 10.66
C LEU A 191 9.61 -4.18 10.74
N LEU A 192 10.58 -4.21 9.83
CA LEU A 192 11.63 -5.24 9.76
C LEU A 192 12.53 -5.26 11.01
N TYR A 193 12.85 -4.10 11.57
CA TYR A 193 13.67 -3.99 12.77
C TYR A 193 12.88 -4.18 14.08
N SER A 194 11.55 -4.23 14.02
CA SER A 194 10.72 -4.37 15.21
C SER A 194 10.66 -5.83 15.67
N LYS A 195 10.77 -6.05 16.99
CA LYS A 195 10.50 -7.35 17.60
C LYS A 195 9.00 -7.42 17.92
N PHE A 196 8.31 -8.33 17.26
CA PHE A 196 6.90 -8.59 17.49
C PHE A 196 6.70 -9.93 18.19
N LYS A 197 5.55 -10.11 18.83
CA LYS A 197 5.14 -11.42 19.32
C LYS A 197 4.92 -12.37 18.14
N GLU A 198 5.20 -13.66 18.34
CA GLU A 198 5.11 -14.68 17.29
C GLU A 198 3.77 -14.69 16.55
N GLU A 199 2.67 -14.41 17.26
CA GLU A 199 1.32 -14.36 16.68
C GLU A 199 1.12 -13.32 15.57
N TYR A 200 1.96 -12.25 15.53
CA TYR A 200 1.88 -11.18 14.55
C TYR A 200 2.85 -11.36 13.38
N TYR A 201 3.82 -12.27 13.46
CA TYR A 201 4.84 -12.41 12.41
C TYR A 201 4.25 -12.68 11.04
N GLY A 202 3.33 -13.64 10.91
CA GLY A 202 2.72 -13.98 9.63
C GLY A 202 2.00 -12.81 8.98
N PRO A 203 1.03 -12.19 9.64
CA PRO A 203 0.35 -10.99 9.12
C PRO A 203 1.29 -9.86 8.76
N LEU A 204 2.28 -9.55 9.59
CA LEU A 204 3.20 -8.44 9.37
C LEU A 204 4.18 -8.69 8.22
N ILE A 205 4.61 -9.94 8.00
CA ILE A 205 5.40 -10.30 6.80
C ILE A 205 4.57 -10.07 5.53
N LEU A 206 3.29 -10.48 5.51
CA LEU A 206 2.43 -10.26 4.35
C LEU A 206 2.18 -8.77 4.09
N ILE A 207 1.98 -7.97 5.14
CA ILE A 207 1.90 -6.52 5.04
C ILE A 207 3.19 -5.94 4.47
N GLY A 208 4.35 -6.36 4.99
CA GLY A 208 5.65 -5.91 4.48
C GLY A 208 5.87 -6.24 3.00
N LEU A 209 5.50 -7.45 2.58
CA LEU A 209 5.56 -7.86 1.17
C LEU A 209 4.61 -7.02 0.30
N GLY A 210 3.40 -6.72 0.80
CA GLY A 210 2.45 -5.83 0.13
C GLY A 210 3.00 -4.41 -0.05
N MET A 211 3.66 -3.86 0.98
CA MET A 211 4.32 -2.54 0.90
C MET A 211 5.43 -2.52 -0.16
N VAL A 212 6.27 -3.57 -0.21
CA VAL A 212 7.30 -3.69 -1.24
C VAL A 212 6.68 -3.75 -2.63
N ALA A 213 5.63 -4.54 -2.80
CA ALA A 213 4.91 -4.65 -4.06
C ALA A 213 4.32 -3.30 -4.50
N LEU A 214 3.71 -2.54 -3.57
CA LEU A 214 3.16 -1.21 -3.84
C LEU A 214 4.24 -0.25 -4.35
N ILE A 215 5.35 -0.11 -3.63
CA ILE A 215 6.47 0.76 -4.03
C ILE A 215 7.02 0.37 -5.42
N ILE A 216 7.12 -0.92 -5.72
CA ILE A 216 7.55 -1.39 -7.04
C ILE A 216 6.54 -1.02 -8.12
N THR A 217 5.24 -1.16 -7.83
CA THR A 217 4.16 -0.82 -8.77
C THR A 217 4.15 0.67 -9.08
N ASP A 218 4.27 1.52 -8.06
CA ASP A 218 4.32 2.97 -8.21
C ASP A 218 5.54 3.40 -9.05
N TYR A 219 6.69 2.74 -8.83
CA TYR A 219 7.88 2.96 -9.66
C TYR A 219 7.68 2.54 -11.11
N ILE A 220 7.04 1.39 -11.38
CA ILE A 220 6.75 0.93 -12.75
C ILE A 220 5.77 1.89 -13.43
N TYR A 221 4.71 2.30 -12.74
CA TYR A 221 3.73 3.26 -13.23
C TYR A 221 4.41 4.60 -13.60
N TYR A 222 5.28 5.09 -12.73
CA TYR A 222 6.07 6.28 -13.00
C TYR A 222 6.92 6.17 -14.27
N LEU A 223 7.62 5.04 -14.47
CA LEU A 223 8.41 4.80 -15.67
C LEU A 223 7.55 4.76 -16.93
N GLN A 224 6.38 4.15 -16.89
CA GLN A 224 5.43 4.09 -18.01
C GLN A 224 4.89 5.46 -18.36
N THR A 225 4.57 6.28 -17.36
CA THR A 225 4.12 7.67 -17.55
C THR A 225 5.20 8.50 -18.22
N LEU A 226 6.47 8.40 -17.80
CA LEU A 226 7.60 9.10 -18.46
C LEU A 226 7.82 8.67 -19.91
N GLN A 227 7.52 7.41 -20.25
CA GLN A 227 7.70 6.88 -21.61
C GLN A 227 6.47 7.12 -22.50
N GLY A 228 5.40 7.67 -21.96
CA GLY A 228 4.14 7.84 -22.68
C GLY A 228 3.52 6.51 -23.13
N THR A 229 3.78 5.42 -22.40
CA THR A 229 3.32 4.06 -22.72
C THR A 229 2.16 3.62 -21.84
N TYR A 230 1.70 4.50 -20.99
CA TYR A 230 0.51 4.29 -20.16
C TYR A 230 -0.74 4.78 -20.88
#